data_f192a29cc478df7a210626babe5791a6
#
_entry.id   f192a29cc478df7a210626babe5791a6
#
_cell.length_a   1.000
_cell.length_b   1.000
_cell.length_c   1.000
_cell.angle_alpha   90.00
_cell.angle_beta   90.00
_cell.angle_gamma   90.00
#
_symmetry.space_group_name_H-M   'P 1'
#
loop_
_entity.id
_entity.type
_entity.pdbx_description
1 polymer ?
#
loop_
_entity_poly.entity_id
_entity_poly.type
_entity_poly.pdbx_seq_one_letter_code
_entity_poly.pdbx_strand_id
1 'polypeptide(L)'
;MAVSLSVSTQTASLPIAWRLYLPEVWAQDKARREQAGVPTEITFQTKPAIALQQVRAAVEQDVPRAPVLADAAYGTETRFRETISELGLPYVVGIMSTVSVWKPGQAPLSKPEWKGVGRPSKLLRRKKDHQPVTVKELARWLPAAAWKTVTWRAGTKQNLRSRFAAVRVRPAHRDYWRSEPHPEEWLLIERPKGEAEPIKYWFSTLPANTKLRDLVQLAKHRWIIHLAATHGKSSLTRLAIRGYDVP
;
A
#
# COMPACT_ATOMS: atom_id res chain seq x y z
N MET A 1 13.26 -3.11 16.87
CA MET A 1 12.61 -2.53 15.65
C MET A 1 11.29 -1.89 16.08
N ALA A 2 10.82 -0.81 15.43
CA ALA A 2 9.56 -0.18 15.81
C ALA A 2 8.71 0.12 14.56
N VAL A 3 7.39 0.17 14.76
CA VAL A 3 6.41 0.71 13.80
C VAL A 3 6.06 2.10 14.26
N SER A 4 6.14 3.09 13.36
CA SER A 4 5.79 4.48 13.66
C SER A 4 4.78 5.02 12.67
N LEU A 5 3.87 5.85 13.16
CA LEU A 5 2.97 6.68 12.38
C LEU A 5 3.47 8.12 12.43
N SER A 6 3.55 8.76 11.28
CA SER A 6 3.92 10.17 11.18
C SER A 6 2.89 10.94 10.38
N VAL A 7 2.64 12.18 10.74
CA VAL A 7 1.96 13.16 9.90
C VAL A 7 3.02 13.92 9.12
N SER A 8 2.82 14.12 7.82
CA SER A 8 3.81 14.80 6.99
C SER A 8 3.15 15.81 6.05
N THR A 9 3.81 16.95 5.89
CA THR A 9 3.55 17.97 4.86
C THR A 9 4.55 17.80 3.71
N GLN A 10 4.59 18.72 2.77
CA GLN A 10 5.58 18.68 1.68
C GLN A 10 7.03 18.85 2.16
N THR A 11 7.23 19.47 3.30
CA THR A 11 8.55 19.87 3.79
C THR A 11 8.93 19.27 5.14
N ALA A 12 7.97 18.82 5.92
CA ALA A 12 8.18 18.33 7.29
C ALA A 12 7.47 17.00 7.54
N SER A 13 7.96 16.27 8.54
CA SER A 13 7.34 15.03 9.03
C SER A 13 7.46 14.98 10.55
N LEU A 14 6.34 14.75 11.24
CA LEU A 14 6.24 14.63 12.68
C LEU A 14 5.76 13.22 13.04
N PRO A 15 6.55 12.42 13.75
CA PRO A 15 6.07 11.17 14.33
C PRO A 15 5.03 11.48 15.43
N ILE A 16 3.84 10.89 15.31
CA ILE A 16 2.74 11.05 16.27
C ILE A 16 2.47 9.80 17.10
N ALA A 17 2.91 8.65 16.61
CA ALA A 17 2.82 7.40 17.35
C ALA A 17 3.95 6.45 16.94
N TRP A 18 4.42 5.64 17.88
CA TRP A 18 5.28 4.50 17.62
C TRP A 18 5.11 3.41 18.66
N ARG A 19 5.35 2.18 18.23
CA ARG A 19 5.28 1.01 19.06
C ARG A 19 6.43 0.07 18.73
N LEU A 20 7.07 -0.50 19.75
CA LEU A 20 8.07 -1.54 19.56
C LEU A 20 7.42 -2.78 18.94
N TYR A 21 8.08 -3.30 17.92
CA TYR A 21 7.73 -4.59 17.33
C TYR A 21 8.49 -5.69 18.05
N LEU A 22 7.75 -6.60 18.69
CA LEU A 22 8.30 -7.80 19.29
C LEU A 22 8.22 -8.93 18.27
N PRO A 23 9.34 -9.47 17.75
CA PRO A 23 9.32 -10.62 16.86
C PRO A 23 8.64 -11.82 17.52
N GLU A 24 7.96 -12.68 16.74
CA GLU A 24 7.21 -13.81 17.24
C GLU A 24 8.08 -14.76 18.08
N VAL A 25 9.31 -15.05 17.61
CA VAL A 25 10.30 -15.86 18.33
C VAL A 25 10.61 -15.30 19.73
N TRP A 26 10.65 -13.98 19.87
CA TRP A 26 10.84 -13.32 21.17
C TRP A 26 9.58 -13.38 22.02
N ALA A 27 8.41 -13.24 21.40
CA ALA A 27 7.14 -13.27 22.11
C ALA A 27 6.86 -14.63 22.76
N GLN A 28 7.36 -15.70 22.17
CA GLN A 28 7.23 -17.08 22.66
C GLN A 28 8.31 -17.50 23.68
N ASP A 29 9.43 -16.78 23.75
CA ASP A 29 10.56 -17.08 24.64
C ASP A 29 10.39 -16.37 25.99
N LYS A 30 9.84 -17.08 26.99
CA LYS A 30 9.59 -16.53 28.33
C LYS A 30 10.87 -16.06 29.03
N ALA A 31 11.94 -16.85 28.97
CA ALA A 31 13.20 -16.52 29.65
C ALA A 31 13.81 -15.25 29.08
N ARG A 32 13.83 -15.11 27.76
CA ARG A 32 14.34 -13.92 27.09
C ARG A 32 13.48 -12.69 27.36
N ARG A 33 12.14 -12.85 27.45
CA ARG A 33 11.22 -11.76 27.81
C ARG A 33 11.46 -11.26 29.23
N GLU A 34 11.56 -12.17 30.19
CA GLU A 34 11.84 -11.86 31.59
C GLU A 34 13.19 -11.14 31.74
N GLN A 35 14.25 -11.66 31.11
CA GLN A 35 15.57 -11.03 31.10
C GLN A 35 15.55 -9.63 30.48
N ALA A 36 14.73 -9.39 29.45
CA ALA A 36 14.61 -8.10 28.79
C ALA A 36 13.56 -7.16 29.43
N GLY A 37 12.90 -7.56 30.53
CA GLY A 37 11.87 -6.78 31.20
C GLY A 37 10.62 -6.52 30.33
N VAL A 38 10.30 -7.44 29.39
CA VAL A 38 9.11 -7.30 28.53
C VAL A 38 7.86 -7.62 29.34
N PRO A 39 6.90 -6.67 29.50
CA PRO A 39 5.66 -6.91 30.24
C PRO A 39 4.87 -8.09 29.70
N THR A 40 4.18 -8.81 30.58
CA THR A 40 3.45 -10.04 30.26
C THR A 40 2.27 -9.80 29.29
N GLU A 41 1.66 -8.62 29.37
CA GLU A 41 0.54 -8.18 28.51
C GLU A 41 0.97 -7.88 27.06
N ILE A 42 2.26 -7.72 26.82
CA ILE A 42 2.77 -7.50 25.45
C ILE A 42 2.78 -8.82 24.69
N THR A 43 1.88 -8.95 23.73
CA THR A 43 1.77 -10.13 22.85
C THR A 43 2.31 -9.85 21.46
N PHE A 44 2.59 -10.91 20.70
CA PHE A 44 2.98 -10.78 19.30
C PHE A 44 1.87 -10.12 18.47
N GLN A 45 2.28 -9.14 17.68
CA GLN A 45 1.44 -8.54 16.64
C GLN A 45 2.27 -8.32 15.37
N THR A 46 1.66 -8.54 14.21
CA THR A 46 2.31 -8.21 12.94
C THR A 46 2.49 -6.69 12.80
N LYS A 47 3.50 -6.27 12.05
CA LYS A 47 3.70 -4.83 11.78
C LYS A 47 2.48 -4.15 11.15
N PRO A 48 1.79 -4.75 10.16
CA PRO A 48 0.54 -4.20 9.65
C PRO A 48 -0.55 -4.05 10.72
N ALA A 49 -0.68 -5.02 11.63
CA ALA A 49 -1.68 -4.92 12.72
C ALA A 49 -1.36 -3.75 13.67
N ILE A 50 -0.09 -3.57 14.05
CA ILE A 50 0.34 -2.43 14.85
C ILE A 50 0.07 -1.11 14.13
N ALA A 51 0.41 -1.02 12.84
CA ALA A 51 0.18 0.18 12.04
C ALA A 51 -1.32 0.53 11.94
N LEU A 52 -2.19 -0.46 11.74
CA LEU A 52 -3.64 -0.25 11.72
C LEU A 52 -4.19 0.25 13.04
N GLN A 53 -3.68 -0.25 14.17
CA GLN A 53 -4.07 0.28 15.49
C GLN A 53 -3.68 1.75 15.64
N GLN A 54 -2.47 2.13 15.21
CA GLN A 54 -2.03 3.52 15.26
C GLN A 54 -2.86 4.43 14.35
N VAL A 55 -3.22 3.97 13.14
CA VAL A 55 -4.08 4.74 12.22
C VAL A 55 -5.49 4.90 12.79
N ARG A 56 -6.08 3.85 13.37
CA ARG A 56 -7.40 3.95 14.05
C ARG A 56 -7.37 4.96 15.19
N ALA A 57 -6.37 4.85 16.06
CA ALA A 57 -6.22 5.81 17.17
C ALA A 57 -6.05 7.25 16.66
N ALA A 58 -5.32 7.48 15.57
CA ALA A 58 -5.19 8.80 14.97
C ALA A 58 -6.53 9.33 14.42
N VAL A 59 -7.34 8.46 13.80
CA VAL A 59 -8.71 8.83 13.34
C VAL A 59 -9.62 9.14 14.51
N GLU A 60 -9.57 8.36 15.59
CA GLU A 60 -10.35 8.55 16.82
C GLU A 60 -9.96 9.83 17.56
N GLN A 61 -8.72 10.28 17.41
CA GLN A 61 -8.20 11.54 17.97
C GLN A 61 -8.31 12.73 17.01
N ASP A 62 -9.16 12.63 15.99
CA ASP A 62 -9.42 13.68 15.02
C ASP A 62 -8.18 14.25 14.32
N VAL A 63 -7.13 13.42 14.14
CA VAL A 63 -5.99 13.81 13.28
C VAL A 63 -6.50 14.07 11.86
N PRO A 64 -6.12 15.21 11.24
CA PRO A 64 -6.61 15.57 9.91
C PRO A 64 -6.47 14.44 8.89
N ARG A 65 -7.57 14.12 8.21
CA ARG A 65 -7.62 13.01 7.25
C ARG A 65 -6.80 13.32 6.01
N ALA A 66 -5.94 12.37 5.63
CA ALA A 66 -5.05 12.49 4.49
C ALA A 66 -4.76 11.10 3.91
N PRO A 67 -4.19 11.01 2.68
CA PRO A 67 -3.80 9.73 2.11
C PRO A 67 -2.76 9.01 2.98
N VAL A 68 -3.03 7.75 3.29
CA VAL A 68 -2.09 6.87 4.01
C VAL A 68 -1.00 6.42 3.04
N LEU A 69 0.26 6.65 3.41
CA LEU A 69 1.43 6.23 2.65
C LEU A 69 2.14 5.10 3.41
N ALA A 70 2.38 3.98 2.73
CA ALA A 70 3.07 2.84 3.33
C ALA A 70 3.97 2.14 2.32
N ASP A 71 4.90 1.32 2.80
CA ASP A 71 5.73 0.49 1.92
C ASP A 71 5.09 -0.87 1.59
N ALA A 72 5.82 -1.67 0.80
CA ALA A 72 5.32 -2.96 0.34
C ALA A 72 5.15 -3.98 1.48
N ALA A 73 5.79 -3.79 2.63
CA ALA A 73 5.59 -4.64 3.79
C ALA A 73 4.17 -4.50 4.40
N TYR A 74 3.53 -3.36 4.17
CA TYR A 74 2.14 -3.11 4.59
C TYR A 74 1.18 -3.22 3.40
N GLY A 75 1.49 -2.52 2.30
CA GLY A 75 0.57 -2.39 1.17
C GLY A 75 0.34 -3.69 0.40
N THR A 76 1.20 -4.69 0.51
CA THR A 76 0.97 -6.01 -0.09
C THR A 76 -0.16 -6.77 0.62
N GLU A 77 -0.38 -6.52 1.91
CA GLU A 77 -1.44 -7.16 2.68
C GLU A 77 -2.82 -6.56 2.33
N THR A 78 -3.71 -7.40 1.81
CA THR A 78 -5.05 -6.97 1.39
C THR A 78 -5.87 -6.43 2.55
N ARG A 79 -5.83 -7.10 3.72
CA ARG A 79 -6.55 -6.66 4.91
C ARG A 79 -6.12 -5.26 5.36
N PHE A 80 -4.82 -4.94 5.25
CA PHE A 80 -4.33 -3.60 5.56
C PHE A 80 -5.00 -2.55 4.68
N ARG A 81 -5.03 -2.76 3.37
CA ARG A 81 -5.65 -1.82 2.41
C ARG A 81 -7.16 -1.70 2.62
N GLU A 82 -7.86 -2.83 2.81
CA GLU A 82 -9.29 -2.86 3.07
C GLU A 82 -9.65 -2.08 4.35
N THR A 83 -8.91 -2.30 5.44
CA THR A 83 -9.14 -1.58 6.69
C THR A 83 -8.90 -0.07 6.56
N ILE A 84 -7.87 0.36 5.82
CA ILE A 84 -7.65 1.79 5.55
C ILE A 84 -8.85 2.38 4.77
N SER A 85 -9.37 1.65 3.77
CA SER A 85 -10.56 2.08 3.02
C SER A 85 -11.83 2.11 3.88
N GLU A 86 -12.03 1.13 4.77
CA GLU A 86 -13.14 1.10 5.75
C GLU A 86 -13.11 2.29 6.69
N LEU A 87 -11.93 2.80 7.04
CA LEU A 87 -11.75 4.03 7.83
C LEU A 87 -12.03 5.31 7.02
N GLY A 88 -12.39 5.19 5.75
CA GLY A 88 -12.65 6.32 4.86
C GLY A 88 -11.38 7.09 4.46
N LEU A 89 -10.22 6.46 4.55
CA LEU A 89 -8.93 7.07 4.19
C LEU A 89 -8.48 6.59 2.80
N PRO A 90 -8.12 7.49 1.89
CA PRO A 90 -7.42 7.09 0.68
C PRO A 90 -6.00 6.63 1.01
N TYR A 91 -5.38 5.89 0.09
CA TYR A 91 -3.99 5.46 0.27
C TYR A 91 -3.15 5.53 -1.01
N VAL A 92 -1.84 5.57 -0.83
CA VAL A 92 -0.82 5.27 -1.84
C VAL A 92 0.22 4.35 -1.18
N VAL A 93 0.14 3.06 -1.45
CA VAL A 93 0.95 2.05 -0.76
C VAL A 93 1.79 1.24 -1.73
N GLY A 94 3.06 1.03 -1.38
CA GLY A 94 3.93 0.13 -2.12
C GLY A 94 3.38 -1.30 -2.09
N ILE A 95 3.62 -2.07 -3.15
CA ILE A 95 3.26 -3.48 -3.25
C ILE A 95 4.39 -4.29 -3.87
N MET A 96 4.40 -5.59 -3.64
CA MET A 96 5.34 -6.52 -4.27
C MET A 96 4.96 -6.78 -5.73
N SER A 97 5.95 -7.06 -6.57
CA SER A 97 5.78 -7.36 -8.00
C SER A 97 4.95 -8.62 -8.29
N THR A 98 4.78 -9.48 -7.30
CA THR A 98 4.02 -10.73 -7.35
C THR A 98 2.53 -10.55 -7.08
N VAL A 99 2.09 -9.37 -6.67
CA VAL A 99 0.67 -9.10 -6.44
C VAL A 99 -0.12 -9.26 -7.73
N SER A 100 -1.25 -9.99 -7.66
CA SER A 100 -2.10 -10.28 -8.82
C SER A 100 -3.21 -9.24 -8.97
N VAL A 101 -3.47 -8.88 -10.22
CA VAL A 101 -4.51 -7.92 -10.63
C VAL A 101 -5.24 -8.41 -11.87
N TRP A 102 -6.47 -7.96 -12.04
CA TRP A 102 -7.18 -8.01 -13.31
C TRP A 102 -6.67 -6.90 -14.23
N LYS A 103 -6.50 -7.22 -15.50
CA LYS A 103 -6.11 -6.22 -16.53
C LYS A 103 -7.11 -5.08 -16.57
N PRO A 104 -6.73 -3.88 -17.05
CA PRO A 104 -7.65 -2.77 -17.23
C PRO A 104 -8.92 -3.19 -17.95
N GLY A 105 -10.08 -2.81 -17.40
CA GLY A 105 -11.40 -3.18 -17.95
C GLY A 105 -11.83 -4.63 -17.69
N GLN A 106 -11.03 -5.45 -17.03
CA GLN A 106 -11.39 -6.83 -16.66
C GLN A 106 -11.77 -6.96 -15.18
N ALA A 107 -12.58 -7.97 -14.90
CA ALA A 107 -13.02 -8.36 -13.55
C ALA A 107 -13.21 -9.87 -13.52
N PRO A 108 -13.26 -10.50 -12.33
CA PRO A 108 -13.67 -11.88 -12.21
C PRO A 108 -15.09 -12.07 -12.77
N LEU A 109 -15.41 -13.27 -13.22
CA LEU A 109 -16.73 -13.57 -13.76
C LEU A 109 -17.78 -13.57 -12.66
N SER A 110 -18.95 -13.04 -12.95
CA SER A 110 -20.10 -13.08 -12.08
C SER A 110 -20.49 -14.52 -11.71
N LYS A 111 -21.19 -14.67 -10.58
CA LYS A 111 -21.86 -15.91 -10.23
C LYS A 111 -22.77 -16.36 -11.39
N PRO A 112 -22.90 -17.72 -11.62
CA PRO A 112 -23.84 -18.21 -12.62
C PRO A 112 -25.28 -17.87 -12.23
N GLU A 113 -26.13 -17.73 -13.21
CA GLU A 113 -27.57 -17.69 -12.98
C GLU A 113 -28.01 -19.01 -12.32
N TRP A 114 -28.85 -18.89 -11.31
CA TRP A 114 -29.40 -20.06 -10.64
C TRP A 114 -30.49 -20.72 -11.51
N LYS A 115 -30.34 -22.01 -11.75
CA LYS A 115 -31.22 -22.77 -12.60
C LYS A 115 -32.37 -23.47 -11.83
N GLY A 116 -32.65 -23.08 -10.60
CA GLY A 116 -33.74 -23.63 -9.78
C GLY A 116 -33.39 -24.93 -9.04
N VAL A 117 -32.18 -25.49 -9.21
CA VAL A 117 -31.75 -26.74 -8.58
C VAL A 117 -30.53 -26.51 -7.70
N GLY A 118 -30.55 -27.00 -6.45
CA GLY A 118 -29.45 -26.88 -5.50
C GLY A 118 -29.30 -25.47 -4.90
N ARG A 119 -28.20 -25.28 -4.15
CA ARG A 119 -27.88 -23.98 -3.52
C ARG A 119 -27.32 -23.01 -4.56
N PRO A 120 -27.86 -21.78 -4.67
CA PRO A 120 -27.30 -20.78 -5.58
C PRO A 120 -25.84 -20.47 -5.26
N SER A 121 -24.99 -20.39 -6.29
CA SER A 121 -23.61 -19.90 -6.11
C SER A 121 -23.64 -18.44 -5.73
N LYS A 122 -22.88 -18.06 -4.70
CA LYS A 122 -22.76 -16.68 -4.23
C LYS A 122 -21.45 -16.01 -4.63
N LEU A 123 -20.47 -16.81 -5.08
CA LEU A 123 -19.10 -16.35 -5.26
C LEU A 123 -18.75 -16.10 -6.72
N LEU A 124 -17.82 -15.17 -6.92
CA LEU A 124 -17.21 -14.88 -8.21
C LEU A 124 -16.42 -16.08 -8.72
N ARG A 125 -16.17 -16.12 -10.02
CA ARG A 125 -15.51 -17.24 -10.68
C ARG A 125 -14.32 -16.79 -11.53
N ARG A 126 -13.43 -17.73 -11.76
CA ARG A 126 -12.35 -17.65 -12.75
C ARG A 126 -12.49 -18.80 -13.74
N LYS A 127 -12.05 -18.58 -14.99
CA LYS A 127 -11.92 -19.65 -15.99
C LYS A 127 -10.47 -19.80 -16.37
N LYS A 128 -10.09 -20.92 -16.99
CA LYS A 128 -8.70 -21.21 -17.40
C LYS A 128 -8.12 -20.13 -18.31
N ASP A 129 -8.92 -19.56 -19.18
CA ASP A 129 -8.61 -18.50 -20.14
C ASP A 129 -8.91 -17.09 -19.64
N HIS A 130 -9.45 -16.96 -18.41
CA HIS A 130 -9.78 -15.69 -17.78
C HIS A 130 -9.26 -15.65 -16.36
N GLN A 131 -7.97 -15.29 -16.24
CA GLN A 131 -7.19 -15.30 -15.02
C GLN A 131 -6.56 -13.91 -14.78
N PRO A 132 -6.38 -13.51 -13.51
CA PRO A 132 -5.58 -12.36 -13.18
C PRO A 132 -4.11 -12.61 -13.52
N VAL A 133 -3.35 -11.53 -13.65
CA VAL A 133 -1.90 -11.55 -13.90
C VAL A 133 -1.17 -10.83 -12.79
N THR A 134 0.12 -11.08 -12.62
CA THR A 134 0.93 -10.30 -11.69
C THR A 134 1.12 -8.87 -12.19
N VAL A 135 1.32 -7.91 -11.28
CA VAL A 135 1.62 -6.53 -11.68
C VAL A 135 2.91 -6.43 -12.49
N LYS A 136 3.86 -7.36 -12.28
CA LYS A 136 5.08 -7.48 -13.09
C LYS A 136 4.76 -7.88 -14.53
N GLU A 137 3.92 -8.88 -14.73
CA GLU A 137 3.47 -9.33 -16.06
C GLU A 137 2.67 -8.23 -16.76
N LEU A 138 1.73 -7.59 -16.04
CA LEU A 138 0.96 -6.49 -16.60
C LEU A 138 1.87 -5.36 -17.09
N ALA A 139 2.89 -5.00 -16.32
CA ALA A 139 3.82 -3.94 -16.68
C ALA A 139 4.60 -4.21 -17.98
N ARG A 140 4.88 -5.48 -18.30
CA ARG A 140 5.54 -5.88 -19.55
C ARG A 140 4.65 -5.69 -20.77
N TRP A 141 3.33 -5.75 -20.61
CA TRP A 141 2.36 -5.57 -21.71
C TRP A 141 1.96 -4.12 -21.93
N LEU A 142 2.35 -3.20 -21.05
CA LEU A 142 2.02 -1.80 -21.22
C LEU A 142 2.75 -1.21 -22.45
N PRO A 143 2.03 -0.52 -23.36
CA PRO A 143 2.63 0.09 -24.52
C PRO A 143 3.60 1.20 -24.14
N ALA A 144 4.58 1.49 -24.99
CA ALA A 144 5.57 2.54 -24.74
C ALA A 144 4.94 3.90 -24.43
N ALA A 145 3.79 4.20 -25.04
CA ALA A 145 3.02 5.43 -24.82
C ALA A 145 2.45 5.59 -23.42
N ALA A 146 2.26 4.48 -22.65
CA ALA A 146 1.82 4.52 -21.26
C ALA A 146 2.88 5.08 -20.31
N TRP A 147 4.15 5.04 -20.70
CA TRP A 147 5.28 5.45 -19.87
C TRP A 147 5.61 6.93 -20.06
N LYS A 148 5.46 7.71 -18.98
CA LYS A 148 5.76 9.15 -18.98
C LYS A 148 6.93 9.42 -18.02
N THR A 149 7.82 10.32 -18.40
CA THR A 149 8.86 10.83 -17.49
C THR A 149 8.24 11.88 -16.57
N VAL A 150 8.33 11.66 -15.27
CA VAL A 150 7.86 12.59 -14.24
C VAL A 150 9.02 13.01 -13.36
N THR A 151 9.17 14.31 -13.18
CA THR A 151 10.05 14.93 -12.17
C THR A 151 9.20 15.21 -10.95
N TRP A 152 9.57 14.63 -9.80
CA TRP A 152 8.79 14.81 -8.56
C TRP A 152 9.46 15.72 -7.55
N ARG A 153 10.75 16.06 -7.75
CA ARG A 153 11.51 16.94 -6.86
C ARG A 153 12.74 17.51 -7.57
N ALA A 154 13.06 18.77 -7.25
CA ALA A 154 14.36 19.33 -7.52
C ALA A 154 15.37 18.75 -6.49
N GLY A 155 16.44 18.16 -6.95
CA GLY A 155 17.54 17.70 -6.10
C GLY A 155 18.69 18.73 -6.10
N THR A 156 19.59 18.61 -5.15
CA THR A 156 20.77 19.50 -5.03
C THR A 156 21.74 19.39 -6.20
N LYS A 157 21.90 18.21 -6.79
CA LYS A 157 22.79 17.96 -7.94
C LYS A 157 22.03 17.83 -9.26
N GLN A 158 20.83 17.25 -9.22
CA GLN A 158 19.98 17.05 -10.41
C GLN A 158 18.53 16.83 -10.01
N ASN A 159 17.62 17.07 -10.94
CA ASN A 159 16.21 16.78 -10.74
C ASN A 159 15.96 15.27 -10.57
N LEU A 160 15.22 14.90 -9.53
CA LEU A 160 14.78 13.52 -9.31
C LEU A 160 13.63 13.20 -10.25
N ARG A 161 13.91 12.38 -11.25
CA ARG A 161 12.96 11.97 -12.29
C ARG A 161 13.09 10.50 -12.61
N SER A 162 11.99 9.89 -13.02
CA SER A 162 11.93 8.52 -13.50
C SER A 162 10.79 8.36 -14.50
N ARG A 163 10.68 7.19 -15.13
CA ARG A 163 9.56 6.85 -15.98
C ARG A 163 8.50 6.14 -15.18
N PHE A 164 7.25 6.57 -15.33
CA PHE A 164 6.10 6.01 -14.66
C PHE A 164 5.00 5.67 -15.64
N ALA A 165 4.26 4.62 -15.33
CA ALA A 165 2.98 4.31 -15.93
C ALA A 165 1.93 4.20 -14.83
N ALA A 166 0.70 4.65 -15.09
CA ALA A 166 -0.43 4.50 -14.18
C ALA A 166 -1.62 3.95 -14.96
N VAL A 167 -2.23 2.89 -14.42
CA VAL A 167 -3.39 2.23 -15.02
C VAL A 167 -4.41 1.88 -13.95
N ARG A 168 -5.69 1.82 -14.34
CA ARG A 168 -6.76 1.37 -13.45
C ARG A 168 -6.86 -0.14 -13.51
N VAL A 169 -6.80 -0.80 -12.35
CA VAL A 169 -6.84 -2.26 -12.22
C VAL A 169 -7.72 -2.66 -11.04
N ARG A 170 -8.14 -3.92 -11.00
CA ARG A 170 -8.78 -4.51 -9.82
C ARG A 170 -7.82 -5.46 -9.15
N PRO A 171 -7.53 -5.33 -7.84
CA PRO A 171 -6.82 -6.35 -7.08
C PRO A 171 -7.53 -7.69 -7.21
N ALA A 172 -6.76 -8.78 -7.32
CA ALA A 172 -7.30 -10.12 -7.54
C ALA A 172 -7.12 -11.07 -6.35
N HIS A 173 -6.56 -10.59 -5.23
CA HIS A 173 -6.34 -11.43 -4.08
C HIS A 173 -7.67 -11.90 -3.48
N ARG A 174 -7.88 -13.24 -3.42
CA ARG A 174 -9.06 -13.89 -2.84
C ARG A 174 -10.42 -13.40 -3.40
N ASP A 175 -10.44 -12.85 -4.60
CA ASP A 175 -11.68 -12.37 -5.24
C ASP A 175 -12.71 -13.49 -5.44
N TYR A 176 -12.26 -14.75 -5.66
CA TYR A 176 -13.12 -15.92 -5.78
C TYR A 176 -13.83 -16.32 -4.45
N TRP A 177 -13.53 -15.66 -3.35
CA TRP A 177 -14.27 -15.78 -2.08
C TRP A 177 -15.23 -14.62 -1.84
N ARG A 178 -15.36 -13.72 -2.80
CA ARG A 178 -16.22 -12.54 -2.74
C ARG A 178 -17.48 -12.72 -3.60
N SER A 179 -18.53 -12.00 -3.25
CA SER A 179 -19.75 -11.89 -4.07
C SER A 179 -19.63 -10.81 -5.13
N GLU A 180 -18.73 -9.84 -4.93
CA GLU A 180 -18.50 -8.68 -5.79
C GLU A 180 -17.00 -8.47 -6.04
N PRO A 181 -16.61 -7.98 -7.23
CA PRO A 181 -15.23 -7.65 -7.53
C PRO A 181 -14.68 -6.58 -6.58
N HIS A 182 -13.38 -6.63 -6.33
CA HIS A 182 -12.72 -5.48 -5.71
C HIS A 182 -12.95 -4.21 -6.53
N PRO A 183 -13.05 -3.03 -5.89
CA PRO A 183 -13.10 -1.76 -6.61
C PRO A 183 -11.85 -1.56 -7.46
N GLU A 184 -11.96 -0.73 -8.48
CA GLU A 184 -10.78 -0.34 -9.27
C GLU A 184 -9.91 0.62 -8.48
N GLU A 185 -8.61 0.38 -8.57
CA GLU A 185 -7.57 1.19 -7.98
C GLU A 185 -6.55 1.63 -9.04
N TRP A 186 -5.77 2.64 -8.74
CA TRP A 186 -4.58 2.94 -9.50
C TRP A 186 -3.48 1.92 -9.21
N LEU A 187 -2.90 1.37 -10.25
CA LEU A 187 -1.60 0.74 -10.23
C LEU A 187 -0.59 1.73 -10.83
N LEU A 188 0.26 2.29 -9.98
CA LEU A 188 1.39 3.12 -10.37
C LEU A 188 2.64 2.24 -10.44
N ILE A 189 3.40 2.37 -11.53
CA ILE A 189 4.57 1.54 -11.82
C ILE A 189 5.75 2.46 -12.14
N GLU A 190 6.91 2.20 -11.57
CA GLU A 190 8.15 2.93 -11.85
C GLU A 190 9.17 2.06 -12.58
N ARG A 191 9.68 2.58 -13.70
CA ARG A 191 10.82 2.02 -14.43
C ARG A 191 11.82 3.13 -14.74
N PRO A 192 12.92 3.26 -13.97
CA PRO A 192 13.96 4.24 -14.22
C PRO A 192 14.56 4.10 -15.61
N LYS A 193 15.14 5.19 -16.12
CA LYS A 193 15.87 5.15 -17.39
C LYS A 193 17.07 4.21 -17.25
N GLY A 194 17.24 3.30 -18.21
CA GLY A 194 18.29 2.28 -18.20
C GLY A 194 17.89 0.95 -17.58
N GLU A 195 16.79 0.90 -16.81
CA GLU A 195 16.28 -0.35 -16.27
C GLU A 195 15.43 -1.11 -17.30
N ALA A 196 15.75 -2.40 -17.46
CA ALA A 196 14.99 -3.29 -18.35
C ALA A 196 13.58 -3.56 -17.81
N GLU A 197 13.44 -3.67 -16.48
CA GLU A 197 12.19 -3.99 -15.80
C GLU A 197 11.80 -2.91 -14.80
N PRO A 198 10.50 -2.80 -14.47
CA PRO A 198 10.05 -1.95 -13.39
C PRO A 198 10.61 -2.39 -12.04
N ILE A 199 10.93 -1.41 -11.19
CA ILE A 199 11.54 -1.66 -9.88
C ILE A 199 10.59 -1.43 -8.71
N LYS A 200 9.51 -0.67 -8.91
CA LYS A 200 8.54 -0.36 -7.85
C LYS A 200 7.12 -0.29 -8.38
N TYR A 201 6.20 -0.70 -7.51
CA TYR A 201 4.77 -0.76 -7.77
C TYR A 201 4.02 -0.20 -6.58
N TRP A 202 2.91 0.51 -6.82
CA TRP A 202 2.03 1.04 -5.78
C TRP A 202 0.57 0.86 -6.18
N PHE A 203 -0.25 0.58 -5.18
CA PHE A 203 -1.70 0.75 -5.30
C PHE A 203 -2.13 2.09 -4.72
N SER A 204 -3.20 2.67 -5.29
CA SER A 204 -3.79 3.89 -4.76
C SER A 204 -5.30 3.95 -5.00
N THR A 205 -6.03 4.32 -3.95
CA THR A 205 -7.48 4.58 -4.00
C THR A 205 -7.83 6.04 -4.27
N LEU A 206 -6.87 6.85 -4.67
CA LEU A 206 -7.13 8.23 -5.10
C LEU A 206 -8.14 8.28 -6.27
N PRO A 207 -8.90 9.37 -6.41
CA PRO A 207 -9.91 9.53 -7.46
C PRO A 207 -9.39 9.20 -8.86
N ALA A 208 -10.26 8.70 -9.74
CA ALA A 208 -9.90 8.27 -11.09
C ALA A 208 -9.35 9.42 -11.97
N ASN A 209 -9.68 10.67 -11.65
CA ASN A 209 -9.19 11.87 -12.34
C ASN A 209 -7.86 12.40 -11.77
N THR A 210 -7.22 11.71 -10.81
CA THR A 210 -5.94 12.12 -10.24
C THR A 210 -4.86 12.13 -11.32
N LYS A 211 -4.13 13.24 -11.41
CA LYS A 211 -3.05 13.39 -12.38
C LYS A 211 -1.87 12.48 -12.03
N LEU A 212 -1.20 11.95 -13.06
CA LEU A 212 -0.01 11.10 -12.87
C LEU A 212 1.06 11.76 -11.99
N ARG A 213 1.26 13.08 -12.14
CA ARG A 213 2.23 13.83 -11.32
C ARG A 213 1.90 13.75 -9.83
N ASP A 214 0.63 13.89 -9.48
CA ASP A 214 0.18 13.88 -8.07
C ASP A 214 0.31 12.49 -7.46
N LEU A 215 -0.05 11.43 -8.21
CA LEU A 215 0.21 10.04 -7.82
C LEU A 215 1.69 9.80 -7.54
N VAL A 216 2.57 10.26 -8.44
CA VAL A 216 4.03 10.10 -8.29
C VAL A 216 4.55 10.89 -7.11
N GLN A 217 4.11 12.12 -6.90
CA GLN A 217 4.51 12.94 -5.77
C GLN A 217 4.16 12.25 -4.45
N LEU A 218 2.95 11.70 -4.31
CA LEU A 218 2.53 10.97 -3.11
C LEU A 218 3.32 9.67 -2.93
N ALA A 219 3.48 8.86 -3.98
CA ALA A 219 4.26 7.62 -3.92
C ALA A 219 5.72 7.85 -3.52
N LYS A 220 6.28 9.00 -3.92
CA LYS A 220 7.66 9.40 -3.61
C LYS A 220 7.77 10.22 -2.31
N HIS A 221 6.67 10.68 -1.73
CA HIS A 221 6.67 11.52 -0.54
C HIS A 221 7.28 10.81 0.70
N ARG A 222 7.24 9.49 0.76
CA ARG A 222 7.79 8.68 1.85
C ARG A 222 9.26 8.99 2.19
N TRP A 223 10.05 9.54 1.26
CA TRP A 223 11.43 9.89 1.53
C TRP A 223 11.60 10.98 2.61
N ILE A 224 10.62 11.90 2.78
CA ILE A 224 10.66 12.94 3.84
C ILE A 224 10.67 12.28 5.22
N ILE A 225 9.95 11.16 5.37
CA ILE A 225 9.92 10.37 6.60
C ILE A 225 11.27 9.71 6.89
N HIS A 226 12.02 9.33 5.85
CA HIS A 226 13.36 8.78 5.99
C HIS A 226 14.39 9.83 6.46
N LEU A 227 14.30 11.07 6.00
CA LEU A 227 15.23 12.14 6.39
C LEU A 227 15.13 12.48 7.88
N ALA A 228 13.95 12.51 8.44
CA ALA A 228 13.74 12.76 9.87
C ALA A 228 14.34 11.66 10.77
N ALA A 229 14.67 10.49 10.22
CA ALA A 229 15.16 9.32 10.98
C ALA A 229 16.64 9.01 10.83
N THR A 230 17.33 9.64 9.90
CA THR A 230 18.75 9.35 9.65
C THR A 230 19.68 9.83 10.75
N HIS A 231 19.18 10.55 11.76
CA HIS A 231 19.93 10.91 12.97
C HIS A 231 19.88 9.85 14.08
N GLY A 232 19.21 8.71 13.85
CA GLY A 232 19.21 7.55 14.75
C GLY A 232 19.31 6.25 13.96
N LYS A 233 20.35 5.46 14.20
CA LYS A 233 20.60 4.12 13.61
C LYS A 233 19.54 3.09 14.06
N SER A 234 18.27 3.24 13.67
CA SER A 234 17.27 2.21 13.88
C SER A 234 16.49 1.98 12.60
N SER A 235 16.33 0.72 12.19
CA SER A 235 15.49 0.29 11.06
C SER A 235 14.02 0.49 11.40
N LEU A 236 13.53 1.72 11.29
CA LEU A 236 12.13 2.07 11.51
C LEU A 236 11.35 1.85 10.21
N THR A 237 10.35 0.96 10.26
CA THR A 237 9.36 0.85 9.20
C THR A 237 8.24 1.86 9.50
N ARG A 238 7.90 2.73 8.55
CA ARG A 238 7.09 3.92 8.81
C ARG A 238 5.86 3.97 7.93
N LEU A 239 4.77 4.39 8.54
CA LEU A 239 3.52 4.77 7.92
C LEU A 239 3.43 6.31 7.97
N ALA A 240 2.89 6.96 6.95
CA ALA A 240 2.66 8.40 6.97
C ALA A 240 1.24 8.72 6.57
N ILE A 241 0.64 9.70 7.26
CA ILE A 241 -0.59 10.35 6.85
C ILE A 241 -0.22 11.76 6.40
N ARG A 242 -0.64 12.17 5.19
CA ARG A 242 -0.41 13.52 4.68
C ARG A 242 -1.59 14.42 5.01
N GLY A 243 -1.33 15.53 5.72
CA GLY A 243 -2.24 16.67 5.77
C GLY A 243 -2.20 17.44 4.43
N TYR A 244 -3.36 17.91 3.94
CA TYR A 244 -3.41 18.93 2.91
C TYR A 244 -3.36 20.29 3.60
N ASP A 245 -2.50 21.19 3.12
CA ASP A 245 -2.67 22.60 3.39
C ASP A 245 -3.98 22.99 2.69
N VAL A 246 -5.02 23.26 3.46
CA VAL A 246 -6.25 23.88 2.97
C VAL A 246 -5.90 25.34 2.74
N PRO A 247 -6.21 25.94 1.55
CA PRO A 247 -5.94 27.33 1.26
C PRO A 247 -6.69 28.28 2.18
#